data_25d10d2e9f843c27471b034b9d12392d
#
_entry.id   25d10d2e9f843c27471b034b9d12392d
#
_cell.length_a   1.000
_cell.length_b   1.000
_cell.length_c   1.000
_cell.angle_alpha   90.00
_cell.angle_beta   90.00
_cell.angle_gamma   90.00
#
_symmetry.space_group_name_H-M   'P 1'
#
loop_
_entity.id
_entity.type
_entity.pdbx_description
1 polymer ?
#
loop_
_entity_poly.entity_id
_entity_poly.type
_entity_poly.pdbx_seq_one_letter_code
_entity_poly.pdbx_strand_id
1 'polypeptide(L)'
;DSNNELVVAERAGEVVGVLQLTFIPYLTYKGGWRALIEGVRVRASLRSTGIGRRLFQWAIARARQRQCHMLQLTSDKARPEAIRFYESLGFVASHEGMKLHLDSPQA
;
A
#
# COMPACT_ATOMS: atom_id res chain seq x y z
N ASP A 1 14.09 1.65 10.50
CA ASP A 1 13.80 0.22 10.59
C ASP A 1 13.88 -0.40 9.20
N SER A 2 14.70 -1.43 9.07
CA SER A 2 14.94 -2.10 7.78
C SER A 2 13.70 -2.79 7.21
N ASN A 3 12.69 -3.02 8.04
CA ASN A 3 11.43 -3.64 7.61
C ASN A 3 10.32 -2.62 7.32
N ASN A 4 10.64 -1.34 7.37
CA ASN A 4 9.70 -0.28 7.03
C ASN A 4 10.39 0.72 6.12
N GLU A 5 9.73 1.07 5.02
CA GLU A 5 10.25 2.07 4.09
C GLU A 5 9.18 3.12 3.84
N LEU A 6 9.55 4.39 3.97
CA LEU A 6 8.71 5.48 3.56
C LEU A 6 9.15 5.88 2.15
N VAL A 7 8.25 5.74 1.20
CA VAL A 7 8.51 6.01 -0.22
C VAL A 7 7.86 7.32 -0.58
N VAL A 8 8.62 8.21 -1.21
CA VAL A 8 8.10 9.52 -1.60
C VAL A 8 8.24 9.71 -3.10
N ALA A 9 7.27 10.42 -3.68
CA ALA A 9 7.36 10.92 -5.05
C ALA A 9 7.66 12.41 -4.98
N GLU A 10 8.66 12.85 -5.71
CA GLU A 10 9.04 14.26 -5.76
C GLU A 10 8.83 14.82 -7.16
N ARG A 11 8.42 16.08 -7.20
CA ARG A 11 8.30 16.84 -8.45
C ARG A 11 8.79 18.25 -8.17
N ALA A 12 9.78 18.70 -8.97
CA ALA A 12 10.37 20.04 -8.82
C ALA A 12 10.82 20.32 -7.39
N GLY A 13 11.43 19.34 -6.73
CA GLY A 13 11.95 19.49 -5.37
C GLY A 13 10.93 19.39 -4.25
N GLU A 14 9.65 19.14 -4.58
CA GLU A 14 8.60 19.01 -3.58
C GLU A 14 8.07 17.59 -3.50
N VAL A 15 7.76 17.14 -2.29
CA VAL A 15 7.12 15.85 -2.08
C VAL A 15 5.65 15.98 -2.47
N VAL A 16 5.22 15.21 -3.47
CA VAL A 16 3.85 15.25 -3.99
C VAL A 16 3.08 13.97 -3.74
N GLY A 17 3.74 12.93 -3.25
CA GLY A 17 3.08 11.67 -2.89
C GLY A 17 3.93 10.87 -1.96
N VAL A 18 3.28 10.03 -1.15
CA VAL A 18 3.96 9.15 -0.19
C VAL A 18 3.23 7.83 -0.10
N LEU A 19 3.94 6.78 0.28
CA LEU A 19 3.36 5.56 0.81
C LEU A 19 4.33 4.93 1.81
N GLN A 20 3.79 4.13 2.70
CA GLN A 20 4.58 3.32 3.62
C GLN A 20 4.54 1.88 3.16
N LEU A 21 5.70 1.23 3.13
CA LEU A 21 5.83 -0.17 2.76
C LEU A 21 6.47 -0.92 3.92
N THR A 22 5.74 -1.91 4.44
CA THR A 22 6.19 -2.70 5.58
C THR A 22 6.41 -4.14 5.13
N PHE A 23 7.57 -4.71 5.50
CA PHE A 23 7.90 -6.10 5.18
C PHE A 23 7.69 -6.94 6.42
N ILE A 24 6.89 -8.00 6.30
CA ILE A 24 6.44 -8.80 7.42
C ILE A 24 6.83 -10.26 7.19
N PRO A 25 7.54 -10.91 8.14
CA PRO A 25 7.79 -12.34 8.04
C PRO A 25 6.46 -13.10 8.06
N TYR A 26 6.32 -14.06 7.16
CA TYR A 26 5.08 -14.80 7.01
C TYR A 26 5.34 -16.27 7.33
N LEU A 27 5.17 -16.60 8.61
CA LEU A 27 5.56 -17.91 9.13
C LEU A 27 4.76 -19.06 8.54
N THR A 28 3.53 -18.80 8.10
CA THR A 28 2.65 -19.84 7.58
C THR A 28 2.88 -20.13 6.10
N TYR A 29 3.85 -19.48 5.46
CA TYR A 29 4.19 -19.71 4.07
C TYR A 29 5.69 -19.96 3.93
N LYS A 30 6.13 -21.13 4.44
CA LYS A 30 7.52 -21.62 4.32
C LYS A 30 8.56 -20.58 4.74
N GLY A 31 8.23 -19.74 5.73
CA GLY A 31 9.13 -18.71 6.20
C GLY A 31 9.32 -17.53 5.25
N GLY A 32 8.44 -17.37 4.26
CA GLY A 32 8.53 -16.28 3.31
C GLY A 32 8.13 -14.92 3.92
N TRP A 33 8.14 -13.90 3.06
CA TRP A 33 7.82 -12.54 3.44
C TRP A 33 6.59 -12.05 2.67
N ARG A 34 5.82 -11.18 3.30
CA ARG A 34 4.80 -10.40 2.62
C ARG A 34 5.07 -8.93 2.84
N ALA A 35 4.53 -8.08 1.98
CA ALA A 35 4.64 -6.64 2.12
C ALA A 35 3.25 -6.03 2.25
N LEU A 36 3.16 -4.94 3.03
CA LEU A 36 1.92 -4.24 3.29
C LEU A 36 2.09 -2.77 2.91
N ILE A 37 1.18 -2.26 2.09
CA ILE A 37 1.13 -0.84 1.73
C ILE A 37 0.15 -0.12 2.64
N GLU A 38 0.57 0.99 3.21
CA GLU A 38 -0.25 1.85 4.05
C GLU A 38 0.06 3.32 3.79
N GLY A 39 -0.83 4.19 4.25
CA GLY A 39 -0.57 5.63 4.26
C GLY A 39 -0.36 6.26 2.90
N VAL A 40 -1.01 5.74 1.86
CA VAL A 40 -0.86 6.28 0.51
C VAL A 40 -1.53 7.65 0.44
N ARG A 41 -0.78 8.66 0.02
CA ARG A 41 -1.31 10.00 -0.19
C ARG A 41 -0.67 10.62 -1.43
N VAL A 42 -1.49 11.30 -2.21
CA VAL A 42 -1.05 12.08 -3.37
C VAL A 42 -1.64 13.48 -3.20
N ARG A 43 -0.83 14.51 -3.45
CA ARG A 43 -1.30 15.90 -3.39
C ARG A 43 -2.56 16.05 -4.23
N ALA A 44 -3.59 16.70 -3.66
CA ALA A 44 -4.92 16.77 -4.28
C ALA A 44 -4.88 17.35 -5.71
N SER A 45 -4.06 18.38 -5.93
CA SER A 45 -3.94 19.02 -7.24
C SER A 45 -3.29 18.13 -8.29
N LEU A 46 -2.67 17.02 -7.88
CA LEU A 46 -1.95 16.12 -8.79
C LEU A 46 -2.59 14.73 -8.86
N ARG A 47 -3.77 14.56 -8.30
CA ARG A 47 -4.51 13.31 -8.44
C ARG A 47 -4.87 13.09 -9.90
N SER A 48 -4.90 11.83 -10.31
CA SER A 48 -5.18 11.43 -11.70
C SER A 48 -4.09 11.84 -12.69
N THR A 49 -2.90 12.22 -12.22
CA THR A 49 -1.77 12.52 -13.09
C THR A 49 -0.78 11.36 -13.20
N GLY A 50 -1.10 10.20 -12.60
CA GLY A 50 -0.26 9.01 -12.67
C GLY A 50 0.74 8.85 -11.52
N ILE A 51 0.78 9.77 -10.56
CA ILE A 51 1.71 9.70 -9.44
C ILE A 51 1.41 8.47 -8.57
N GLY A 52 0.13 8.24 -8.25
CA GLY A 52 -0.27 7.07 -7.47
C GLY A 52 0.14 5.77 -8.16
N ARG A 53 -0.10 5.66 -9.45
CA ARG A 53 0.29 4.47 -10.22
C ARG A 53 1.80 4.24 -10.16
N ARG A 54 2.60 5.29 -10.28
CA ARG A 54 4.06 5.17 -10.23
C ARG A 54 4.53 4.74 -8.85
N LEU A 55 3.91 5.26 -7.78
CA LEU A 55 4.21 4.83 -6.42
C LEU A 55 3.93 3.34 -6.24
N PHE A 56 2.77 2.88 -6.71
CA PHE A 56 2.40 1.47 -6.61
C PHE A 56 3.31 0.58 -7.46
N GLN A 57 3.65 1.00 -8.65
CA GLN A 57 4.58 0.24 -9.50
C GLN A 57 5.93 0.10 -8.83
N TRP A 58 6.41 1.15 -8.18
CA TRP A 58 7.66 1.10 -7.43
C TRP A 58 7.56 0.11 -6.26
N ALA A 59 6.45 0.16 -5.52
CA ALA A 59 6.23 -0.74 -4.38
C ALA A 59 6.17 -2.20 -4.82
N ILE A 60 5.50 -2.48 -5.94
CA ILE A 60 5.44 -3.83 -6.50
C ILE A 60 6.86 -4.33 -6.86
N ALA A 61 7.64 -3.50 -7.53
CA ALA A 61 9.01 -3.86 -7.90
C ALA A 61 9.86 -4.07 -6.64
N ARG A 62 9.69 -3.24 -5.63
CA ARG A 62 10.44 -3.35 -4.39
C ARG A 62 10.10 -4.62 -3.63
N ALA A 63 8.81 -4.97 -3.57
CA ALA A 63 8.37 -6.21 -2.92
C ALA A 63 8.97 -7.44 -3.62
N ARG A 64 9.01 -7.42 -4.96
CA ARG A 64 9.65 -8.51 -5.71
C ARG A 64 11.15 -8.57 -5.44
N GLN A 65 11.81 -7.43 -5.38
CA GLN A 65 13.23 -7.36 -5.08
C GLN A 65 13.53 -7.95 -3.69
N ARG A 66 12.64 -7.73 -2.73
CA ARG A 66 12.76 -8.28 -1.37
C ARG A 66 12.23 -9.71 -1.27
N GLN A 67 11.86 -10.32 -2.41
CA GLN A 67 11.40 -11.70 -2.49
C GLN A 67 10.14 -11.98 -1.68
N CYS A 68 9.26 -10.99 -1.59
CA CYS A 68 7.96 -11.19 -0.97
C CYS A 68 7.07 -12.02 -1.89
N HIS A 69 6.29 -12.93 -1.31
CA HIS A 69 5.36 -13.73 -2.09
C HIS A 69 4.02 -13.01 -2.31
N MET A 70 3.77 -11.95 -1.57
CA MET A 70 2.49 -11.25 -1.62
C MET A 70 2.69 -9.77 -1.24
N LEU A 71 1.91 -8.92 -1.89
CA LEU A 71 1.78 -7.50 -1.55
C LEU A 71 0.31 -7.26 -1.27
N GLN A 72 -0.01 -6.66 -0.13
CA GLN A 72 -1.38 -6.46 0.28
C GLN A 72 -1.65 -5.02 0.73
N LEU A 73 -2.92 -4.66 0.69
CA LEU A 73 -3.41 -3.39 1.21
C LEU A 73 -4.86 -3.56 1.66
N THR A 74 -5.37 -2.59 2.39
CA THR A 74 -6.81 -2.48 2.63
C THR A 74 -7.33 -1.21 1.99
N SER A 75 -8.57 -1.25 1.54
CA SER A 75 -9.23 -0.12 0.90
C SER A 75 -10.61 0.09 1.51
N ASP A 76 -11.02 1.34 1.62
CA ASP A 76 -12.35 1.68 2.12
C ASP A 76 -13.40 1.22 1.09
N LYS A 77 -14.36 0.42 1.54
CA LYS A 77 -15.45 -0.07 0.69
C LYS A 77 -16.28 1.05 0.09
N ALA A 78 -16.31 2.21 0.75
CA ALA A 78 -17.06 3.36 0.28
C ALA A 78 -16.40 4.05 -0.92
N ARG A 79 -15.25 3.56 -1.38
CA ARG A 79 -14.49 4.16 -2.48
C ARG A 79 -14.30 3.16 -3.62
N PRO A 80 -15.36 2.88 -4.40
CA PRO A 80 -15.26 1.90 -5.48
C PRO A 80 -14.25 2.26 -6.56
N GLU A 81 -14.00 3.56 -6.79
CA GLU A 81 -12.99 3.99 -7.74
C GLU A 81 -11.58 3.58 -7.33
N ALA A 82 -11.31 3.57 -6.02
CA ALA A 82 -10.02 3.11 -5.50
C ALA A 82 -9.85 1.61 -5.74
N ILE A 83 -10.90 0.84 -5.49
CA ILE A 83 -10.86 -0.61 -5.72
C ILE A 83 -10.58 -0.90 -7.19
N ARG A 84 -11.24 -0.20 -8.12
CA ARG A 84 -10.99 -0.38 -9.54
C ARG A 84 -9.55 -0.04 -9.92
N PHE A 85 -8.98 1.00 -9.28
CA PHE A 85 -7.60 1.36 -9.51
C PHE A 85 -6.66 0.23 -9.09
N TYR A 86 -6.87 -0.34 -7.90
CA TYR A 86 -6.03 -1.44 -7.42
C TYR A 86 -6.17 -2.68 -8.30
N GLU A 87 -7.39 -2.99 -8.74
CA GLU A 87 -7.60 -4.11 -9.64
C GLU A 87 -6.87 -3.91 -10.97
N SER A 88 -6.78 -2.68 -11.45
CA SER A 88 -6.04 -2.38 -12.68
C SER A 88 -4.54 -2.65 -12.55
N LEU A 89 -4.04 -2.72 -11.31
CA LEU A 89 -2.64 -3.04 -11.03
C LEU A 89 -2.44 -4.53 -10.75
N GLY A 90 -3.50 -5.32 -10.73
CA GLY A 90 -3.42 -6.76 -10.50
C GLY A 90 -3.83 -7.21 -9.11
N PHE A 91 -4.25 -6.29 -8.23
CA PHE A 91 -4.75 -6.69 -6.92
C PHE A 91 -6.12 -7.35 -7.05
N VAL A 92 -6.37 -8.34 -6.19
CA VAL A 92 -7.63 -9.08 -6.16
C VAL A 92 -8.28 -8.86 -4.80
N ALA A 93 -9.55 -8.47 -4.80
CA ALA A 93 -10.31 -8.26 -3.57
C ALA A 93 -10.81 -9.60 -3.05
N SER A 94 -9.91 -10.38 -2.44
CA SER A 94 -10.17 -11.75 -2.03
C SER A 94 -10.57 -11.90 -0.56
N HIS A 95 -10.37 -10.86 0.25
CA HIS A 95 -10.57 -10.93 1.70
C HIS A 95 -11.29 -9.69 2.21
N GLU A 96 -11.95 -9.82 3.35
CA GLU A 96 -12.56 -8.71 4.06
C GLU A 96 -11.62 -8.22 5.15
N GLY A 97 -11.36 -6.92 5.17
CA GLY A 97 -10.63 -6.30 6.28
C GLY A 97 -11.58 -5.99 7.42
N MET A 98 -11.16 -6.27 8.65
CA MET A 98 -11.95 -5.99 9.85
C MET A 98 -11.07 -5.22 10.82
N LYS A 99 -11.65 -4.20 11.47
CA LYS A 99 -10.92 -3.35 12.40
C LYS A 99 -11.63 -3.28 13.74
N LEU A 100 -10.85 -3.40 14.80
CA LEU A 100 -11.32 -3.12 16.16
C LEU A 100 -10.49 -1.95 16.67
N HIS A 101 -11.14 -0.81 16.90
CA HIS A 101 -10.45 0.38 17.39
C HIS A 101 -10.32 0.31 18.90
N LEU A 102 -9.08 0.20 19.38
CA LEU A 102 -8.78 -0.01 20.79
C LEU A 102 -8.67 1.29 21.59
N ASP A 103 -8.48 2.41 20.90
CA ASP A 103 -8.36 3.73 21.51
C ASP A 103 -9.69 4.44 21.66
N SER A 104 -10.79 3.82 21.21
CA SER A 104 -12.14 4.37 21.35
C SER A 104 -12.82 3.81 22.59
N PRO A 105 -13.64 4.61 23.30
CA PRO A 105 -14.44 4.08 24.41
C PRO A 105 -15.37 2.98 23.91
N GLN A 106 -15.44 1.89 24.66
CA GLN A 106 -16.39 0.81 24.37
C GLN A 106 -17.63 0.99 25.22
N ALA A 107 -18.78 0.90 24.59
CA ALA A 107 -20.05 0.99 25.31
C ALA A 107 -20.30 -0.24 26.18
#